data_8abae0a76911904608fd0d66190036bd
#
_entry.id   8abae0a76911904608fd0d66190036bd
#
_cell.length_a   1.000
_cell.length_b   1.000
_cell.length_c   1.000
_cell.angle_alpha   90.00
_cell.angle_beta   90.00
_cell.angle_gamma   90.00
#
_symmetry.space_group_name_H-M   'P 1'
#
loop_
_entity.id
_entity.type
_entity.pdbx_description
1 polymer ?
#
loop_
_entity_poly.entity_id
_entity_poly.type
_entity_poly.pdbx_seq_one_letter_code
_entity_poly.pdbx_strand_id
1 'polypeptide(L)'
;MSNFKLNGSECLGIEFGSTRIKAILIDDEFNVLATGSYDWENKLVEGYWTYSIDDIWHGLQSAYKSLNDECENKFSSKITSLSAIGFSAMMHGYLAFDKDDNLLVPFRTWRNTTTAQAARELTRVFNFNIPQRWSIAHLYQAILNNEEHVKDISYITTLAGYVHYKLSGKKALGIGDASGMFPIDSDINDYNQEMLEKFSNLETVKQFDWNIKDILPKVLLAGENAGTLSEDGAKLLDPSATLKAGALMCPAEGDAGTGMVATNSVAQRTGNISAGTSIFSMIVLEKQLSRVYEEIDMVTTPTGKPVAMVHCNNCCTDLDYWVKLFIEFSSLSGNNLTKGEIYDLLYNEALKGDSDCGKIVSINYFSGEPVTGFLQGRPMVLRSENSNFNLANFMRTHIYSAIATLKIGMEILEEENVNIDKLMGHGGLFKTKYVGQKLMAGAMKTPVSVLSTAGEGGAWGIAVLASYAKNNFGLPLEEFLDKKVFSKYEISTVLPDINDVNGFEKYITLYKKSLAVEKSAVENI
;
A
#
# COMPACT_ATOMS: atom_id res chain seq x y z
N MET A 1 -34.03 -15.36 -2.95
CA MET A 1 -33.66 -14.21 -2.10
C MET A 1 -33.26 -14.77 -0.76
N SER A 2 -32.04 -14.56 -0.31
CA SER A 2 -31.57 -15.07 0.98
C SER A 2 -32.34 -14.40 2.12
N ASN A 3 -32.82 -15.21 3.11
CA ASN A 3 -33.47 -14.69 4.34
C ASN A 3 -32.45 -14.00 5.29
N PHE A 4 -31.32 -13.51 4.78
CA PHE A 4 -30.32 -12.83 5.57
C PHE A 4 -30.86 -11.45 6.01
N LYS A 5 -30.79 -11.16 7.29
CA LYS A 5 -31.14 -9.85 7.86
C LYS A 5 -29.94 -9.33 8.62
N LEU A 6 -29.64 -8.04 8.41
CA LEU A 6 -28.68 -7.32 9.22
C LEU A 6 -29.16 -7.32 10.68
N ASN A 7 -28.28 -7.73 11.59
CA ASN A 7 -28.62 -7.91 13.00
C ASN A 7 -27.70 -7.11 13.96
N GLY A 8 -26.75 -6.35 13.40
CA GLY A 8 -25.78 -5.55 14.13
C GLY A 8 -24.51 -6.31 14.54
N SER A 9 -24.35 -7.57 14.10
CA SER A 9 -23.10 -8.32 14.32
C SER A 9 -22.03 -7.98 13.26
N GLU A 10 -22.42 -7.36 12.18
CA GLU A 10 -21.59 -7.04 11.03
C GLU A 10 -20.45 -6.09 11.38
N CYS A 11 -19.35 -6.21 10.64
CA CYS A 11 -18.20 -5.32 10.73
C CYS A 11 -18.06 -4.49 9.45
N LEU A 12 -17.75 -3.20 9.61
CA LEU A 12 -17.57 -2.24 8.53
C LEU A 12 -16.10 -1.86 8.39
N GLY A 13 -15.57 -1.95 7.18
CA GLY A 13 -14.27 -1.38 6.81
C GLY A 13 -14.43 -0.29 5.77
N ILE A 14 -13.75 0.84 5.97
CA ILE A 14 -13.72 1.94 4.98
C ILE A 14 -12.27 2.30 4.70
N GLU A 15 -11.92 2.33 3.40
CA GLU A 15 -10.59 2.69 2.91
C GLU A 15 -10.65 3.96 2.07
N PHE A 16 -9.81 4.91 2.39
CA PHE A 16 -9.56 6.12 1.60
C PHE A 16 -8.36 5.89 0.67
N GLY A 17 -8.64 5.30 -0.49
CA GLY A 17 -7.63 5.17 -1.55
C GLY A 17 -7.42 6.49 -2.31
N SER A 18 -6.35 6.60 -3.09
CA SER A 18 -5.97 7.85 -3.78
C SER A 18 -7.00 8.35 -4.82
N THR A 19 -7.82 7.47 -5.38
CA THR A 19 -8.81 7.81 -6.41
C THR A 19 -10.23 7.38 -6.07
N ARG A 20 -10.37 6.61 -4.98
CA ARG A 20 -11.67 6.04 -4.58
C ARG A 20 -11.70 5.78 -3.08
N ILE A 21 -12.81 6.13 -2.45
CA ILE A 21 -13.17 5.69 -1.10
C ILE A 21 -14.04 4.45 -1.27
N LYS A 22 -13.69 3.36 -0.58
CA LYS A 22 -14.41 2.09 -0.65
C LYS A 22 -14.88 1.67 0.75
N ALA A 23 -16.15 1.30 0.87
CA ALA A 23 -16.75 0.77 2.09
C ALA A 23 -17.16 -0.69 1.86
N ILE A 24 -16.87 -1.57 2.82
CA ILE A 24 -17.20 -2.99 2.76
C ILE A 24 -17.83 -3.41 4.09
N LEU A 25 -18.97 -4.07 3.99
CA LEU A 25 -19.64 -4.72 5.12
C LEU A 25 -19.38 -6.22 5.06
N ILE A 26 -18.90 -6.81 6.15
CA ILE A 26 -18.67 -8.25 6.27
C ILE A 26 -19.50 -8.86 7.39
N ASP A 27 -19.82 -10.17 7.24
CA ASP A 27 -20.41 -10.99 8.29
C ASP A 27 -19.36 -11.60 9.23
N ASP A 28 -19.79 -12.39 10.22
CA ASP A 28 -18.92 -13.09 11.17
C ASP A 28 -18.07 -14.19 10.51
N GLU A 29 -18.36 -14.56 9.26
CA GLU A 29 -17.58 -15.49 8.44
C GLU A 29 -16.66 -14.78 7.43
N PHE A 30 -16.54 -13.45 7.54
CA PHE A 30 -15.72 -12.58 6.67
C PHE A 30 -16.20 -12.50 5.20
N ASN A 31 -17.43 -12.96 4.91
CA ASN A 31 -17.99 -12.80 3.57
C ASN A 31 -18.43 -11.36 3.37
N VAL A 32 -18.21 -10.86 2.15
CA VAL A 32 -18.66 -9.53 1.76
C VAL A 32 -20.18 -9.55 1.55
N LEU A 33 -20.90 -8.82 2.37
CA LEU A 33 -22.35 -8.67 2.29
C LEU A 33 -22.75 -7.58 1.30
N ALA A 34 -22.11 -6.42 1.41
CA ALA A 34 -22.37 -5.25 0.56
C ALA A 34 -21.10 -4.41 0.42
N THR A 35 -21.07 -3.61 -0.64
CA THR A 35 -19.99 -2.66 -0.94
C THR A 35 -20.55 -1.29 -1.27
N GLY A 36 -19.79 -0.25 -0.99
CA GLY A 36 -20.11 1.11 -1.42
C GLY A 36 -18.83 1.81 -1.84
N SER A 37 -18.96 2.79 -2.71
CA SER A 37 -17.77 3.54 -3.14
C SER A 37 -18.12 4.95 -3.57
N TYR A 38 -17.08 5.80 -3.57
CA TYR A 38 -17.11 7.16 -4.09
C TYR A 38 -15.78 7.47 -4.75
N ASP A 39 -15.81 7.93 -6.00
CA ASP A 39 -14.62 8.36 -6.73
C ASP A 39 -14.30 9.81 -6.39
N TRP A 40 -13.03 10.11 -6.09
CA TRP A 40 -12.55 11.43 -5.75
C TRP A 40 -11.18 11.71 -6.33
N GLU A 41 -10.71 12.95 -6.26
CA GLU A 41 -9.45 13.36 -6.87
C GLU A 41 -8.57 14.15 -5.90
N ASN A 42 -7.27 13.90 -6.00
CA ASN A 42 -6.23 14.69 -5.37
C ASN A 42 -6.04 15.98 -6.17
N LYS A 43 -6.08 17.14 -5.50
CA LYS A 43 -5.98 18.47 -6.12
C LYS A 43 -4.65 19.12 -5.77
N LEU A 44 -4.07 19.85 -6.73
CA LEU A 44 -2.90 20.70 -6.47
C LEU A 44 -3.37 22.09 -6.07
N VAL A 45 -3.19 22.46 -4.80
CA VAL A 45 -3.57 23.77 -4.23
C VAL A 45 -2.34 24.40 -3.60
N GLU A 46 -2.00 25.61 -4.00
CA GLU A 46 -0.85 26.36 -3.47
C GLU A 46 0.47 25.58 -3.46
N GLY A 47 0.67 24.74 -4.46
CA GLY A 47 1.86 23.90 -4.61
C GLY A 47 1.85 22.59 -3.84
N TYR A 48 0.77 22.25 -3.13
CA TYR A 48 0.61 21.00 -2.41
C TYR A 48 -0.52 20.13 -2.99
N TRP A 49 -0.24 18.85 -3.17
CA TRP A 49 -1.25 17.85 -3.44
C TRP A 49 -2.08 17.59 -2.18
N THR A 50 -3.39 17.81 -2.27
CA THR A 50 -4.30 17.80 -1.13
C THR A 50 -5.68 17.23 -1.47
N TYR A 51 -6.43 16.87 -0.43
CA TYR A 51 -7.90 16.73 -0.42
C TYR A 51 -8.42 17.73 0.62
N SER A 52 -9.51 18.44 0.31
CA SER A 52 -10.13 19.31 1.30
C SER A 52 -10.84 18.49 2.40
N ILE A 53 -11.01 19.08 3.56
CA ILE A 53 -11.80 18.45 4.65
C ILE A 53 -13.22 18.16 4.20
N ASP A 54 -13.83 19.06 3.43
CA ASP A 54 -15.17 18.86 2.88
C ASP A 54 -15.23 17.69 1.89
N ASP A 55 -14.21 17.53 1.01
CA ASP A 55 -14.11 16.39 0.09
C ASP A 55 -13.97 15.07 0.87
N ILE A 56 -13.21 15.05 1.99
CA ILE A 56 -13.04 13.87 2.86
C ILE A 56 -14.40 13.44 3.43
N TRP A 57 -15.14 14.36 4.05
CA TRP A 57 -16.42 14.02 4.67
C TRP A 57 -17.51 13.71 3.65
N HIS A 58 -17.58 14.48 2.59
CA HIS A 58 -18.52 14.20 1.49
C HIS A 58 -18.27 12.82 0.87
N GLY A 59 -17.01 12.49 0.63
CA GLY A 59 -16.64 11.19 0.06
C GLY A 59 -16.94 10.02 0.99
N LEU A 60 -16.64 10.16 2.29
CA LEU A 60 -16.95 9.15 3.32
C LEU A 60 -18.46 8.90 3.39
N GLN A 61 -19.25 9.97 3.52
CA GLN A 61 -20.71 9.89 3.61
C GLN A 61 -21.32 9.29 2.34
N SER A 62 -20.79 9.64 1.18
CA SER A 62 -21.25 9.11 -0.10
C SER A 62 -20.94 7.61 -0.25
N ALA A 63 -19.75 7.17 0.12
CA ALA A 63 -19.37 5.75 0.11
C ALA A 63 -20.23 4.94 1.10
N TYR A 64 -20.43 5.46 2.33
CA TYR A 64 -21.30 4.82 3.32
C TYR A 64 -22.76 4.76 2.85
N LYS A 65 -23.28 5.86 2.27
CA LYS A 65 -24.63 5.87 1.69
C LYS A 65 -24.77 4.84 0.58
N SER A 66 -23.81 4.77 -0.35
CA SER A 66 -23.80 3.77 -1.43
C SER A 66 -23.84 2.34 -0.87
N LEU A 67 -23.07 2.05 0.19
CA LEU A 67 -23.09 0.77 0.88
C LEU A 67 -24.49 0.49 1.49
N ASN A 68 -25.06 1.47 2.16
CA ASN A 68 -26.36 1.33 2.82
C ASN A 68 -27.52 1.12 1.82
N ASP A 69 -27.45 1.82 0.67
CA ASP A 69 -28.39 1.63 -0.44
C ASP A 69 -28.26 0.18 -1.03
N GLU A 70 -27.05 -0.36 -1.13
CA GLU A 70 -26.85 -1.76 -1.56
C GLU A 70 -27.40 -2.77 -0.52
N CYS A 71 -27.22 -2.50 0.78
CA CYS A 71 -27.84 -3.31 1.84
C CYS A 71 -29.37 -3.29 1.74
N GLU A 72 -29.98 -2.14 1.53
CA GLU A 72 -31.43 -2.03 1.38
C GLU A 72 -31.92 -2.81 0.15
N ASN A 73 -31.20 -2.74 -0.96
CA ASN A 73 -31.54 -3.48 -2.19
C ASN A 73 -31.40 -5.00 -2.02
N LYS A 74 -30.34 -5.48 -1.34
CA LYS A 74 -30.06 -6.92 -1.17
C LYS A 74 -30.89 -7.56 -0.05
N PHE A 75 -31.06 -6.86 1.06
CA PHE A 75 -31.58 -7.41 2.31
C PHE A 75 -32.90 -6.76 2.76
N SER A 76 -33.39 -5.75 2.02
CA SER A 76 -34.57 -4.94 2.43
C SER A 76 -34.40 -4.34 3.84
N SER A 77 -33.17 -4.01 4.20
CA SER A 77 -32.79 -3.50 5.52
C SER A 77 -31.61 -2.55 5.41
N LYS A 78 -31.69 -1.43 6.14
CA LYS A 78 -30.56 -0.50 6.32
C LYS A 78 -29.71 -0.89 7.50
N ILE A 79 -28.45 -0.42 7.49
CA ILE A 79 -27.54 -0.58 8.64
C ILE A 79 -28.02 0.35 9.75
N THR A 80 -28.44 -0.23 10.88
CA THR A 80 -28.88 0.54 12.07
C THR A 80 -27.89 0.44 13.22
N SER A 81 -27.07 -0.60 13.22
CA SER A 81 -26.02 -0.83 14.22
C SER A 81 -24.92 -1.69 13.59
N LEU A 82 -23.72 -1.58 14.12
CA LEU A 82 -22.54 -2.36 13.73
C LEU A 82 -21.85 -2.88 14.98
N SER A 83 -21.22 -4.02 14.90
CA SER A 83 -20.43 -4.54 16.02
C SER A 83 -19.06 -3.89 16.09
N ALA A 84 -18.41 -3.69 14.95
CA ALA A 84 -17.13 -3.00 14.88
C ALA A 84 -16.96 -2.23 13.55
N ILE A 85 -16.10 -1.21 13.58
CA ILE A 85 -15.75 -0.38 12.43
C ILE A 85 -14.24 -0.16 12.40
N GLY A 86 -13.67 -0.17 11.20
CA GLY A 86 -12.29 0.19 10.96
C GLY A 86 -12.14 1.17 9.79
N PHE A 87 -11.13 2.04 9.89
CA PHE A 87 -10.76 2.99 8.85
C PHE A 87 -9.33 2.74 8.40
N SER A 88 -9.15 2.69 7.09
CA SER A 88 -7.86 2.65 6.42
C SER A 88 -7.73 3.83 5.49
N ALA A 89 -6.53 4.33 5.30
CA ALA A 89 -6.26 5.37 4.32
C ALA A 89 -4.89 5.18 3.68
N MET A 90 -4.65 5.89 2.57
CA MET A 90 -3.30 6.07 2.05
C MET A 90 -2.37 6.52 3.20
N MET A 91 -1.27 5.80 3.38
CA MET A 91 -0.30 6.07 4.44
C MET A 91 0.33 7.45 4.32
N HIS A 92 0.96 7.90 5.39
CA HIS A 92 1.75 9.12 5.44
C HIS A 92 0.92 10.40 5.34
N GLY A 93 1.57 11.48 4.96
CA GLY A 93 0.94 12.79 4.85
C GLY A 93 0.96 13.58 6.16
N TYR A 94 0.41 14.78 6.13
CA TYR A 94 0.53 15.73 7.23
C TYR A 94 -0.76 16.52 7.40
N LEU A 95 -1.47 16.21 8.47
CA LEU A 95 -2.60 16.96 9.00
C LEU A 95 -2.18 17.53 10.36
N ALA A 96 -2.17 18.84 10.51
CA ALA A 96 -1.75 19.54 11.73
C ALA A 96 -2.89 20.39 12.28
N PHE A 97 -3.12 20.26 13.58
CA PHE A 97 -4.22 20.90 14.29
C PHE A 97 -3.73 21.70 15.48
N ASP A 98 -4.43 22.79 15.79
CA ASP A 98 -4.24 23.55 17.00
C ASP A 98 -4.94 22.89 18.23
N LYS A 99 -4.86 23.55 19.39
CA LYS A 99 -5.49 23.08 20.64
C LYS A 99 -7.04 23.03 20.59
N ASP A 100 -7.64 23.77 19.65
CA ASP A 100 -9.10 23.86 19.47
C ASP A 100 -9.56 22.96 18.32
N ASP A 101 -8.69 22.04 17.83
CA ASP A 101 -8.87 21.10 16.72
C ASP A 101 -9.18 21.75 15.35
N ASN A 102 -8.72 22.99 15.15
CA ASN A 102 -8.75 23.65 13.84
C ASN A 102 -7.56 23.17 12.99
N LEU A 103 -7.83 22.86 11.73
CA LEU A 103 -6.77 22.54 10.76
C LEU A 103 -5.91 23.78 10.49
N LEU A 104 -4.61 23.67 10.74
CA LEU A 104 -3.67 24.81 10.63
C LEU A 104 -3.21 25.08 9.20
N VAL A 105 -3.08 24.03 8.40
CA VAL A 105 -2.67 24.10 6.97
C VAL A 105 -3.43 23.05 6.16
N PRO A 106 -3.56 23.24 4.83
CA PRO A 106 -4.15 22.21 3.98
C PRO A 106 -3.45 20.85 4.16
N PHE A 107 -4.22 19.77 4.07
CA PHE A 107 -3.69 18.40 4.15
C PHE A 107 -2.62 18.19 3.09
N ARG A 108 -1.39 17.83 3.49
CA ARG A 108 -0.28 17.48 2.59
C ARG A 108 -0.24 15.97 2.44
N THR A 109 -0.61 15.46 1.26
CA THR A 109 -0.68 14.01 1.01
C THR A 109 0.69 13.39 0.78
N TRP A 110 0.77 12.07 0.77
CA TRP A 110 1.96 11.27 0.43
C TRP A 110 2.59 11.63 -0.92
N ARG A 111 1.81 12.24 -1.82
CA ARG A 111 2.24 12.60 -3.18
C ARG A 111 3.19 13.81 -3.22
N ASN A 112 3.29 14.56 -2.13
CA ASN A 112 4.15 15.73 -2.05
C ASN A 112 5.62 15.32 -1.89
N THR A 113 6.48 15.86 -2.75
CA THR A 113 7.93 15.65 -2.74
C THR A 113 8.68 16.95 -2.38
N THR A 114 8.09 17.79 -1.53
CA THR A 114 8.61 19.11 -1.14
C THR A 114 9.51 19.08 0.08
N THR A 115 9.80 17.91 0.63
CA THR A 115 10.47 17.72 1.93
C THR A 115 11.86 17.10 1.81
N ALA A 116 12.51 17.26 0.65
CA ALA A 116 13.81 16.62 0.37
C ALA A 116 14.93 17.01 1.33
N GLN A 117 14.95 18.27 1.81
CA GLN A 117 15.94 18.73 2.79
C GLN A 117 15.71 18.05 4.14
N ALA A 118 14.48 18.12 4.65
CA ALA A 118 14.11 17.52 5.92
C ALA A 118 14.36 16.02 5.94
N ALA A 119 13.97 15.30 4.87
CA ALA A 119 14.18 13.87 4.72
C ALA A 119 15.67 13.49 4.86
N ARG A 120 16.57 14.17 4.11
CA ARG A 120 18.02 13.92 4.18
C ARG A 120 18.60 14.21 5.56
N GLU A 121 18.22 15.34 6.18
CA GLU A 121 18.73 15.72 7.49
C GLU A 121 18.28 14.74 8.57
N LEU A 122 17.01 14.37 8.59
CA LEU A 122 16.47 13.41 9.56
C LEU A 122 17.02 12.00 9.35
N THR A 123 17.19 11.54 8.11
CA THR A 123 17.84 10.24 7.81
C THR A 123 19.23 10.18 8.45
N ARG A 124 20.02 11.27 8.33
CA ARG A 124 21.34 11.32 8.95
C ARG A 124 21.28 11.38 10.48
N VAL A 125 20.37 12.19 11.05
CA VAL A 125 20.23 12.38 12.51
C VAL A 125 19.78 11.09 13.19
N PHE A 126 18.80 10.41 12.58
CA PHE A 126 18.23 9.19 13.14
C PHE A 126 19.07 7.94 12.84
N ASN A 127 19.92 8.00 11.81
CA ASN A 127 20.52 6.81 11.18
C ASN A 127 19.43 5.79 10.80
N PHE A 128 18.35 6.31 10.16
CA PHE A 128 17.17 5.57 9.73
C PHE A 128 16.59 6.27 8.51
N ASN A 129 16.19 5.52 7.46
CA ASN A 129 15.64 6.13 6.26
C ASN A 129 14.32 6.86 6.55
N ILE A 130 14.27 8.15 6.27
CA ILE A 130 13.06 8.99 6.38
C ILE A 130 12.65 9.44 4.98
N PRO A 131 11.69 8.77 4.36
CA PRO A 131 11.17 9.17 3.04
C PRO A 131 10.50 10.55 3.07
N GLN A 132 10.54 11.24 1.94
CA GLN A 132 9.96 12.59 1.82
C GLN A 132 8.46 12.66 2.16
N ARG A 133 7.71 11.56 1.96
CA ARG A 133 6.28 11.49 2.18
C ARG A 133 5.85 11.33 3.64
N TRP A 134 6.78 11.02 4.55
CA TRP A 134 6.47 10.79 5.96
C TRP A 134 6.04 12.06 6.69
N SER A 135 5.16 11.92 7.67
CA SER A 135 4.62 13.06 8.45
C SER A 135 5.71 13.86 9.13
N ILE A 136 6.72 13.19 9.70
CA ILE A 136 7.86 13.88 10.36
C ILE A 136 8.71 14.66 9.36
N ALA A 137 8.85 14.21 8.11
CA ALA A 137 9.55 14.96 7.08
C ALA A 137 8.79 16.25 6.72
N HIS A 138 7.46 16.20 6.66
CA HIS A 138 6.62 17.37 6.44
C HIS A 138 6.70 18.36 7.60
N LEU A 139 6.60 17.87 8.84
CA LEU A 139 6.74 18.71 10.02
C LEU A 139 8.11 19.40 10.05
N TYR A 140 9.20 18.64 9.85
CA TYR A 140 10.54 19.20 9.90
C TYR A 140 10.81 20.17 8.75
N GLN A 141 10.28 19.90 7.56
CA GLN A 141 10.38 20.86 6.45
C GLN A 141 9.62 22.16 6.74
N ALA A 142 8.45 22.09 7.37
CA ALA A 142 7.73 23.27 7.80
C ALA A 142 8.53 24.10 8.83
N ILE A 143 9.23 23.43 9.75
CA ILE A 143 10.16 24.08 10.70
C ILE A 143 11.30 24.77 9.94
N LEU A 144 11.97 24.09 9.01
CA LEU A 144 13.06 24.64 8.21
C LEU A 144 12.62 25.84 7.35
N ASN A 145 11.40 25.82 6.87
CA ASN A 145 10.79 26.90 6.10
C ASN A 145 10.30 28.07 6.99
N ASN A 146 10.36 27.94 8.32
CA ASN A 146 9.78 28.89 9.28
C ASN A 146 8.28 29.15 9.04
N GLU A 147 7.52 28.11 8.74
CA GLU A 147 6.07 28.22 8.53
C GLU A 147 5.36 28.61 9.85
N GLU A 148 4.53 29.65 9.82
CA GLU A 148 3.95 30.27 11.02
C GLU A 148 3.09 29.31 11.87
N HIS A 149 2.43 28.34 11.22
CA HIS A 149 1.54 27.40 11.89
C HIS A 149 2.25 26.45 12.87
N VAL A 150 3.56 26.25 12.71
CA VAL A 150 4.33 25.25 13.50
C VAL A 150 4.27 25.52 14.99
N LYS A 151 4.27 26.77 15.41
CA LYS A 151 4.20 27.18 16.83
C LYS A 151 2.87 26.82 17.50
N ASP A 152 1.80 26.73 16.72
CA ASP A 152 0.43 26.52 17.21
C ASP A 152 -0.01 25.04 17.17
N ILE A 153 0.91 24.14 16.76
CA ILE A 153 0.61 22.70 16.64
C ILE A 153 0.35 22.10 18.03
N SER A 154 -0.77 21.40 18.13
CA SER A 154 -1.15 20.60 19.30
C SER A 154 -1.34 19.13 18.97
N TYR A 155 -1.57 18.80 17.69
CA TYR A 155 -1.76 17.44 17.21
C TYR A 155 -1.42 17.32 15.74
N ILE A 156 -0.69 16.25 15.38
CA ILE A 156 -0.47 15.86 13.99
C ILE A 156 -0.94 14.42 13.78
N THR A 157 -1.46 14.12 12.59
CA THR A 157 -1.94 12.78 12.27
C THR A 157 -1.99 12.53 10.76
N THR A 158 -2.30 11.28 10.40
CA THR A 158 -2.62 10.85 9.04
C THR A 158 -4.11 11.03 8.76
N LEU A 159 -4.53 10.75 7.51
CA LEU A 159 -5.95 10.80 7.15
C LEU A 159 -6.77 9.75 7.92
N ALA A 160 -6.26 8.51 8.05
CA ALA A 160 -6.94 7.46 8.82
C ALA A 160 -7.12 7.86 10.29
N GLY A 161 -6.07 8.39 10.92
CA GLY A 161 -6.11 8.88 12.29
C GLY A 161 -7.06 10.06 12.48
N TYR A 162 -7.12 11.00 11.52
CA TYR A 162 -8.06 12.12 11.55
C TYR A 162 -9.52 11.67 11.54
N VAL A 163 -9.87 10.79 10.59
CA VAL A 163 -11.24 10.25 10.48
C VAL A 163 -11.60 9.48 11.76
N HIS A 164 -10.70 8.62 12.23
CA HIS A 164 -10.89 7.87 13.47
C HIS A 164 -11.14 8.80 14.67
N TYR A 165 -10.31 9.83 14.82
CA TYR A 165 -10.43 10.79 15.91
C TYR A 165 -11.78 11.51 15.90
N LYS A 166 -12.21 12.01 14.73
CA LYS A 166 -13.48 12.76 14.61
C LYS A 166 -14.71 11.88 14.89
N LEU A 167 -14.62 10.57 14.65
CA LEU A 167 -15.72 9.63 14.85
C LEU A 167 -15.73 9.00 16.27
N SER A 168 -14.57 8.86 16.90
CA SER A 168 -14.43 8.22 18.23
C SER A 168 -14.12 9.18 19.37
N GLY A 169 -13.61 10.38 19.06
CA GLY A 169 -13.02 11.31 20.03
C GLY A 169 -11.65 10.86 20.57
N LYS A 170 -11.01 9.82 19.98
CA LYS A 170 -9.72 9.28 20.43
C LYS A 170 -8.59 9.60 19.46
N LYS A 171 -7.55 10.29 19.95
CA LYS A 171 -6.31 10.59 19.21
C LYS A 171 -5.38 9.37 19.26
N ALA A 172 -5.74 8.31 18.54
CA ALA A 172 -5.02 7.05 18.46
C ALA A 172 -4.86 6.60 17.00
N LEU A 173 -3.83 5.79 16.73
CA LEU A 173 -3.50 5.30 15.41
C LEU A 173 -2.93 3.88 15.52
N GLY A 174 -3.23 3.02 14.54
CA GLY A 174 -2.62 1.71 14.42
C GLY A 174 -1.12 1.82 14.17
N ILE A 175 -0.36 0.88 14.73
CA ILE A 175 1.11 0.89 14.67
C ILE A 175 1.63 0.86 13.23
N GLY A 176 0.91 0.18 12.31
CA GLY A 176 1.28 0.13 10.90
C GLY A 176 1.27 1.51 10.26
N ASP A 177 0.22 2.30 10.47
CA ASP A 177 0.13 3.66 9.94
C ASP A 177 1.04 4.64 10.72
N ALA A 178 1.14 4.49 12.03
CA ALA A 178 2.05 5.28 12.88
C ALA A 178 3.51 5.15 12.44
N SER A 179 3.93 3.96 11.95
CA SER A 179 5.27 3.71 11.41
C SER A 179 5.60 4.57 10.19
N GLY A 180 4.59 5.05 9.47
CA GLY A 180 4.73 6.00 8.36
C GLY A 180 4.71 7.47 8.79
N MET A 181 4.46 7.75 10.07
CA MET A 181 4.56 9.10 10.64
C MET A 181 5.93 9.36 11.25
N PHE A 182 6.39 8.42 12.08
CA PHE A 182 7.64 8.48 12.82
C PHE A 182 8.18 7.06 13.03
N PRO A 183 9.52 6.83 13.11
CA PRO A 183 10.08 5.50 13.30
C PRO A 183 9.54 4.79 14.55
N ILE A 184 9.19 3.52 14.37
CA ILE A 184 8.71 2.63 15.44
C ILE A 184 9.87 1.77 15.95
N ASP A 185 9.88 1.55 17.27
CA ASP A 185 10.65 0.52 17.93
C ASP A 185 9.76 -0.73 18.10
N SER A 186 10.04 -1.78 17.34
CA SER A 186 9.25 -3.02 17.35
C SER A 186 9.40 -3.83 18.64
N ASP A 187 10.42 -3.55 19.47
CA ASP A 187 10.60 -4.26 20.74
C ASP A 187 9.65 -3.73 21.83
N ILE A 188 9.32 -2.44 21.77
CA ILE A 188 8.39 -1.80 22.71
C ILE A 188 7.01 -1.50 22.10
N ASN A 189 6.86 -1.72 20.78
CA ASN A 189 5.64 -1.43 20.00
C ASN A 189 5.15 0.02 20.16
N ASP A 190 6.05 0.97 20.11
CA ASP A 190 5.80 2.40 20.21
C ASP A 190 6.84 3.18 19.41
N TYR A 191 6.69 4.49 19.31
CA TYR A 191 7.68 5.36 18.66
C TYR A 191 9.07 5.18 19.29
N ASN A 192 10.09 5.19 18.45
CA ASN A 192 11.48 5.04 18.88
C ASN A 192 11.91 6.19 19.77
N GLN A 193 12.13 5.92 21.07
CA GLN A 193 12.39 6.93 22.08
C GLN A 193 13.70 7.69 21.85
N GLU A 194 14.75 7.00 21.40
CA GLU A 194 16.04 7.64 21.06
C GLU A 194 15.88 8.65 19.92
N MET A 195 15.08 8.31 18.90
CA MET A 195 14.84 9.21 17.77
C MET A 195 13.93 10.38 18.15
N LEU A 196 12.95 10.18 19.04
CA LEU A 196 12.16 11.27 19.62
C LEU A 196 13.06 12.26 20.37
N GLU A 197 14.00 11.77 21.18
CA GLU A 197 14.97 12.61 21.90
C GLU A 197 15.90 13.34 20.92
N LYS A 198 16.42 12.65 19.90
CA LYS A 198 17.26 13.29 18.86
C LYS A 198 16.52 14.40 18.15
N PHE A 199 15.25 14.19 17.79
CA PHE A 199 14.42 15.22 17.15
C PHE A 199 14.21 16.42 18.06
N SER A 200 13.79 16.18 19.31
CA SER A 200 13.55 17.24 20.30
C SER A 200 14.82 18.06 20.64
N ASN A 201 15.99 17.45 20.46
CA ASN A 201 17.29 18.10 20.69
C ASN A 201 17.84 18.90 19.51
N LEU A 202 17.17 18.92 18.36
CA LEU A 202 17.55 19.79 17.24
C LEU A 202 17.34 21.26 17.62
N GLU A 203 18.34 22.10 17.35
CA GLU A 203 18.28 23.54 17.70
C GLU A 203 17.07 24.25 17.06
N THR A 204 16.68 23.82 15.86
CA THR A 204 15.50 24.32 15.17
C THR A 204 14.18 23.89 15.81
N VAL A 205 14.18 22.83 16.62
CA VAL A 205 12.98 22.27 17.29
C VAL A 205 12.83 22.80 18.71
N LYS A 206 13.91 22.99 19.42
CA LYS A 206 13.92 23.48 20.83
C LYS A 206 13.22 24.82 21.05
N GLN A 207 13.01 25.60 20.00
CA GLN A 207 12.35 26.91 20.09
C GLN A 207 10.83 26.84 20.29
N PHE A 208 10.22 25.66 20.13
CA PHE A 208 8.78 25.47 20.25
C PHE A 208 8.40 24.93 21.64
N ASP A 209 7.23 25.33 22.12
CA ASP A 209 6.72 24.93 23.45
C ASP A 209 6.14 23.50 23.47
N TRP A 210 5.86 22.91 22.31
CA TRP A 210 5.35 21.54 22.21
C TRP A 210 6.50 20.51 22.14
N ASN A 211 6.24 19.32 22.64
CA ASN A 211 7.13 18.17 22.48
C ASN A 211 6.57 17.24 21.39
N ILE A 212 7.44 16.67 20.55
CA ILE A 212 7.03 15.76 19.47
C ILE A 212 6.17 14.60 19.97
N LYS A 213 6.49 14.04 21.13
CA LYS A 213 5.76 12.93 21.74
C LYS A 213 4.31 13.30 22.09
N ASP A 214 4.06 14.56 22.47
CA ASP A 214 2.75 15.02 22.92
C ASP A 214 1.82 15.35 21.75
N ILE A 215 2.38 15.66 20.58
CA ILE A 215 1.61 16.01 19.37
C ILE A 215 1.36 14.81 18.44
N LEU A 216 2.04 13.68 18.66
CA LEU A 216 1.81 12.43 17.93
C LEU A 216 0.59 11.65 18.48
N PRO A 217 -0.14 10.87 17.64
CA PRO A 217 -1.20 10.01 18.13
C PRO A 217 -0.65 8.89 19.03
N LYS A 218 -1.49 8.40 19.93
CA LYS A 218 -1.17 7.19 20.70
C LYS A 218 -1.12 5.98 19.77
N VAL A 219 -0.04 5.20 19.83
CA VAL A 219 0.12 3.97 19.06
C VAL A 219 -0.70 2.84 19.68
N LEU A 220 -1.40 2.06 18.85
CA LEU A 220 -2.15 0.88 19.24
C LEU A 220 -1.85 -0.29 18.28
N LEU A 221 -1.87 -1.50 18.82
CA LEU A 221 -1.72 -2.73 18.05
C LEU A 221 -3.08 -3.21 17.50
N ALA A 222 -3.05 -3.98 16.42
CA ALA A 222 -4.24 -4.69 15.95
C ALA A 222 -4.85 -5.54 17.06
N GLY A 223 -6.18 -5.49 17.18
CA GLY A 223 -6.92 -6.17 18.25
C GLY A 223 -7.12 -5.34 19.52
N GLU A 224 -6.41 -4.23 19.70
CA GLU A 224 -6.67 -3.31 20.80
C GLU A 224 -7.92 -2.47 20.55
N ASN A 225 -8.53 -2.03 21.64
CA ASN A 225 -9.71 -1.16 21.61
C ASN A 225 -9.29 0.30 21.41
N ALA A 226 -9.61 0.88 20.28
CA ALA A 226 -9.34 2.29 19.95
C ALA A 226 -10.53 3.22 20.27
N GLY A 227 -11.52 2.76 21.01
CA GLY A 227 -12.72 3.52 21.37
C GLY A 227 -13.98 2.93 20.75
N THR A 228 -15.03 3.73 20.76
CA THR A 228 -16.32 3.38 20.15
C THR A 228 -16.82 4.53 19.29
N LEU A 229 -17.64 4.23 18.30
CA LEU A 229 -18.33 5.22 17.51
C LEU A 229 -19.20 6.10 18.45
N SER A 230 -18.90 7.38 18.51
CA SER A 230 -19.62 8.35 19.33
C SER A 230 -20.99 8.70 18.72
N GLU A 231 -21.88 9.35 19.49
CA GLU A 231 -23.16 9.84 18.95
C GLU A 231 -22.96 10.86 17.83
N ASP A 232 -22.03 11.79 17.99
CA ASP A 232 -21.71 12.78 16.97
C ASP A 232 -20.97 12.15 15.78
N GLY A 233 -20.11 11.17 16.05
CA GLY A 233 -19.46 10.38 15.00
C GLY A 233 -20.46 9.58 14.18
N ALA A 234 -21.48 9.00 14.78
CA ALA A 234 -22.52 8.28 14.04
C ALA A 234 -23.31 9.20 13.12
N LYS A 235 -23.67 10.41 13.59
CA LYS A 235 -24.35 11.44 12.77
C LYS A 235 -23.45 11.98 11.66
N LEU A 236 -22.14 12.10 11.95
CA LEU A 236 -21.16 12.56 10.97
C LEU A 236 -20.93 11.52 9.85
N LEU A 237 -20.88 10.22 10.20
CA LEU A 237 -20.78 9.13 9.22
C LEU A 237 -22.09 8.95 8.43
N ASP A 238 -23.22 8.96 9.14
CA ASP A 238 -24.55 8.76 8.57
C ASP A 238 -25.46 9.97 8.84
N PRO A 239 -25.50 10.96 7.92
CA PRO A 239 -26.38 12.13 8.05
C PRO A 239 -27.88 11.79 8.08
N SER A 240 -28.28 10.57 7.66
CA SER A 240 -29.67 10.12 7.79
C SER A 240 -30.07 9.78 9.24
N ALA A 241 -29.08 9.75 10.15
CA ALA A 241 -29.22 9.41 11.56
C ALA A 241 -29.85 8.02 11.82
N THR A 242 -29.69 7.10 10.88
CA THR A 242 -30.15 5.70 11.01
C THR A 242 -29.17 4.87 11.83
N LEU A 243 -27.86 5.11 11.64
CA LEU A 243 -26.78 4.40 12.34
C LEU A 243 -26.71 4.87 13.81
N LYS A 244 -26.70 3.89 14.73
CA LYS A 244 -26.54 4.14 16.16
C LYS A 244 -25.08 4.16 16.55
N ALA A 245 -24.75 4.94 17.56
CA ALA A 245 -23.45 4.92 18.23
C ALA A 245 -23.17 3.60 18.95
N GLY A 246 -21.92 3.39 19.39
CA GLY A 246 -21.50 2.29 20.24
C GLY A 246 -20.75 1.15 19.55
N ALA A 247 -20.65 1.15 18.20
CA ALA A 247 -19.80 0.17 17.51
C ALA A 247 -18.34 0.29 17.99
N LEU A 248 -17.68 -0.85 18.26
CA LEU A 248 -16.25 -0.89 18.57
C LEU A 248 -15.45 -0.30 17.42
N MET A 249 -14.48 0.54 17.70
CA MET A 249 -13.55 1.02 16.67
C MET A 249 -12.18 0.36 16.87
N CYS A 250 -11.72 -0.35 15.85
CA CYS A 250 -10.35 -0.86 15.83
C CYS A 250 -9.35 0.28 15.55
N PRO A 251 -8.05 0.12 15.86
CA PRO A 251 -7.04 1.08 15.47
C PRO A 251 -7.09 1.35 13.97
N ALA A 252 -7.11 2.62 13.58
CA ALA A 252 -7.08 3.00 12.17
C ALA A 252 -5.70 2.70 11.58
N GLU A 253 -5.65 2.20 10.35
CA GLU A 253 -4.44 1.70 9.72
C GLU A 253 -4.17 2.33 8.35
N GLY A 254 -2.93 2.21 7.89
CA GLY A 254 -2.56 2.55 6.53
C GLY A 254 -2.94 1.45 5.52
N ASP A 255 -3.07 1.85 4.26
CA ASP A 255 -3.42 0.97 3.13
C ASP A 255 -2.40 -0.18 2.95
N ALA A 256 -1.12 0.05 3.26
CA ALA A 256 -0.08 -0.98 3.23
C ALA A 256 -0.36 -2.09 4.25
N GLY A 257 -0.62 -1.75 5.52
CA GLY A 257 -0.91 -2.71 6.58
C GLY A 257 -2.19 -3.50 6.32
N THR A 258 -3.26 -2.82 5.89
CA THR A 258 -4.53 -3.49 5.56
C THR A 258 -4.43 -4.33 4.29
N GLY A 259 -3.59 -3.94 3.33
CA GLY A 259 -3.24 -4.76 2.17
C GLY A 259 -2.52 -6.05 2.55
N MET A 260 -1.61 -6.00 3.54
CA MET A 260 -0.96 -7.20 4.08
C MET A 260 -1.97 -8.14 4.77
N VAL A 261 -2.94 -7.59 5.51
CA VAL A 261 -4.04 -8.38 6.10
C VAL A 261 -4.88 -9.03 5.00
N ALA A 262 -5.28 -8.26 3.98
CA ALA A 262 -6.10 -8.73 2.87
C ALA A 262 -5.43 -9.83 2.02
N THR A 263 -4.12 -9.93 2.10
CA THR A 263 -3.32 -10.93 1.36
C THR A 263 -2.72 -12.03 2.25
N ASN A 264 -3.04 -12.06 3.54
CA ASN A 264 -2.47 -13.03 4.50
C ASN A 264 -0.93 -13.03 4.50
N SER A 265 -0.33 -11.84 4.59
CA SER A 265 1.12 -11.66 4.50
C SER A 265 1.72 -10.90 5.68
N VAL A 266 1.14 -11.04 6.88
CA VAL A 266 1.58 -10.37 8.12
C VAL A 266 2.54 -11.22 8.97
N ALA A 267 2.69 -12.51 8.66
CA ALA A 267 3.62 -13.38 9.36
C ALA A 267 5.07 -13.09 8.98
N GLN A 268 6.01 -13.29 9.93
CA GLN A 268 7.44 -13.19 9.62
C GLN A 268 7.83 -14.15 8.49
N ARG A 269 8.81 -13.76 7.69
CA ARG A 269 9.33 -14.49 6.53
C ARG A 269 8.29 -14.63 5.40
N THR A 270 7.21 -13.86 5.44
CA THR A 270 6.27 -13.72 4.33
C THR A 270 6.23 -12.29 3.84
N GLY A 271 5.61 -12.09 2.70
CA GLY A 271 5.37 -10.74 2.19
C GLY A 271 4.33 -10.75 1.09
N ASN A 272 3.98 -9.55 0.63
CA ASN A 272 3.16 -9.41 -0.56
C ASN A 272 3.89 -8.63 -1.65
N ILE A 273 3.43 -8.81 -2.88
CA ILE A 273 3.82 -8.02 -4.05
C ILE A 273 2.55 -7.50 -4.70
N SER A 274 2.43 -6.17 -4.75
CA SER A 274 1.40 -5.48 -5.51
C SER A 274 1.97 -5.02 -6.85
N ALA A 275 1.48 -5.57 -7.96
CA ALA A 275 1.98 -5.28 -9.31
C ALA A 275 0.87 -4.69 -10.19
N GLY A 276 0.90 -3.39 -10.38
CA GLY A 276 -0.03 -2.59 -11.18
C GLY A 276 0.71 -1.60 -12.06
N THR A 277 0.35 -0.33 -12.03
CA THR A 277 1.09 0.78 -12.66
C THR A 277 2.50 0.89 -12.09
N SER A 278 2.61 0.85 -10.77
CA SER A 278 3.83 0.68 -9.99
C SER A 278 3.91 -0.74 -9.42
N ILE A 279 5.05 -1.10 -8.85
CA ILE A 279 5.22 -2.36 -8.13
C ILE A 279 5.88 -2.10 -6.79
N PHE A 280 5.38 -2.76 -5.75
CA PHE A 280 6.04 -2.76 -4.46
C PHE A 280 5.96 -4.14 -3.80
N SER A 281 6.91 -4.40 -2.93
CA SER A 281 6.91 -5.55 -2.03
C SER A 281 6.94 -5.08 -0.58
N MET A 282 6.27 -5.81 0.29
CA MET A 282 6.32 -5.64 1.74
C MET A 282 6.72 -6.96 2.37
N ILE A 283 7.91 -7.00 2.95
CA ILE A 283 8.49 -8.23 3.51
C ILE A 283 8.57 -8.10 5.02
N VAL A 284 7.93 -9.02 5.74
CA VAL A 284 7.95 -9.06 7.21
C VAL A 284 9.26 -9.69 7.67
N LEU A 285 10.06 -8.89 8.35
CA LEU A 285 11.40 -9.26 8.79
C LEU A 285 11.36 -9.99 10.14
N GLU A 286 12.37 -10.82 10.38
CA GLU A 286 12.64 -11.43 11.70
C GLU A 286 13.42 -10.46 12.63
N LYS A 287 14.15 -9.51 12.05
CA LYS A 287 14.94 -8.48 12.74
C LYS A 287 15.10 -7.25 11.85
N GLN A 288 15.47 -6.13 12.44
CA GLN A 288 15.82 -4.90 11.69
C GLN A 288 17.01 -5.15 10.75
N LEU A 289 17.09 -4.36 9.66
CA LEU A 289 18.24 -4.36 8.76
C LEU A 289 19.50 -3.85 9.48
N SER A 290 20.69 -4.30 9.05
CA SER A 290 21.95 -4.00 9.72
C SER A 290 22.41 -2.55 9.55
N ARG A 291 21.95 -1.86 8.51
CA ARG A 291 22.27 -0.48 8.17
C ARG A 291 21.10 0.22 7.47
N VAL A 292 21.24 1.52 7.26
CA VAL A 292 20.27 2.33 6.50
C VAL A 292 20.44 2.06 5.00
N TYR A 293 19.31 1.87 4.33
CA TYR A 293 19.18 1.80 2.87
C TYR A 293 18.11 2.81 2.44
N GLU A 294 18.48 3.75 1.60
CA GLU A 294 17.55 4.79 1.13
C GLU A 294 16.51 4.23 0.14
N GLU A 295 16.78 3.05 -0.44
CA GLU A 295 15.90 2.32 -1.34
C GLU A 295 14.81 1.53 -0.60
N ILE A 296 14.91 1.40 0.72
CA ILE A 296 13.98 0.62 1.54
C ILE A 296 13.31 1.50 2.58
N ASP A 297 11.99 1.49 2.59
CA ASP A 297 11.22 2.10 3.66
C ASP A 297 10.93 1.06 4.75
N MET A 298 11.34 1.38 5.96
CA MET A 298 11.07 0.54 7.12
C MET A 298 9.77 0.97 7.78
N VAL A 299 8.74 0.13 7.68
CA VAL A 299 7.43 0.29 8.32
C VAL A 299 7.13 -0.92 9.20
N THR A 300 5.90 -1.07 9.70
CA THR A 300 5.52 -2.24 10.50
C THR A 300 4.23 -2.89 10.00
N THR A 301 4.04 -4.15 10.39
CA THR A 301 2.72 -4.80 10.31
C THR A 301 1.76 -4.15 11.33
N PRO A 302 0.43 -4.39 11.22
CA PRO A 302 -0.51 -3.97 12.26
C PRO A 302 -0.26 -4.57 13.66
N THR A 303 0.67 -5.52 13.78
CA THR A 303 1.12 -6.10 15.07
C THR A 303 2.52 -5.65 15.48
N GLY A 304 3.10 -4.65 14.81
CA GLY A 304 4.38 -4.03 15.19
C GLY A 304 5.63 -4.76 14.68
N LYS A 305 5.50 -5.84 13.90
CA LYS A 305 6.67 -6.51 13.32
C LYS A 305 7.30 -5.65 12.22
N PRO A 306 8.65 -5.58 12.13
CA PRO A 306 9.32 -4.77 11.14
C PRO A 306 9.05 -5.28 9.72
N VAL A 307 8.83 -4.36 8.80
CA VAL A 307 8.57 -4.62 7.39
C VAL A 307 9.52 -3.80 6.54
N ALA A 308 10.22 -4.46 5.63
CA ALA A 308 10.97 -3.80 4.57
C ALA A 308 10.06 -3.62 3.35
N MET A 309 9.84 -2.37 2.94
CA MET A 309 9.10 -2.03 1.73
C MET A 309 10.06 -1.57 0.64
N VAL A 310 10.04 -2.26 -0.50
CA VAL A 310 10.68 -1.82 -1.74
C VAL A 310 9.60 -1.31 -2.67
N HIS A 311 9.69 -0.06 -3.10
CA HIS A 311 8.73 0.57 -4.00
C HIS A 311 9.40 1.03 -5.30
N CYS A 312 8.84 0.61 -6.44
CA CYS A 312 9.27 1.00 -7.78
C CYS A 312 8.13 1.70 -8.51
N ASN A 313 8.44 2.81 -9.14
CA ASN A 313 7.44 3.63 -9.84
C ASN A 313 6.93 2.99 -11.13
N ASN A 314 7.74 2.14 -11.77
CA ASN A 314 7.46 1.60 -13.09
C ASN A 314 7.24 0.08 -13.03
N CYS A 315 6.08 -0.38 -13.54
CA CYS A 315 5.75 -1.80 -13.64
C CYS A 315 5.02 -2.10 -14.97
N CYS A 316 3.69 -2.21 -14.95
CA CYS A 316 2.92 -2.68 -16.10
C CYS A 316 2.59 -1.60 -17.15
N THR A 317 2.89 -0.33 -16.92
CA THR A 317 2.48 0.77 -17.81
C THR A 317 3.01 0.56 -19.23
N ASP A 318 4.30 0.27 -19.41
CA ASP A 318 4.89 0.01 -20.71
C ASP A 318 4.31 -1.25 -21.38
N LEU A 319 4.17 -2.32 -20.61
CA LEU A 319 3.53 -3.56 -21.06
C LEU A 319 2.09 -3.31 -21.54
N ASP A 320 1.32 -2.48 -20.85
CA ASP A 320 -0.03 -2.10 -21.24
C ASP A 320 -0.07 -1.34 -22.58
N TYR A 321 0.91 -0.48 -22.88
CA TYR A 321 1.01 0.19 -24.17
C TYR A 321 1.31 -0.80 -25.31
N TRP A 322 2.19 -1.78 -25.08
CA TRP A 322 2.45 -2.82 -26.06
C TRP A 322 1.22 -3.71 -26.30
N VAL A 323 0.53 -4.12 -25.24
CA VAL A 323 -0.72 -4.87 -25.38
C VAL A 323 -1.77 -4.07 -26.14
N LYS A 324 -1.87 -2.75 -25.90
CA LYS A 324 -2.76 -1.86 -26.64
C LYS A 324 -2.44 -1.84 -28.15
N LEU A 325 -1.15 -1.83 -28.51
CA LEU A 325 -0.73 -1.92 -29.91
C LEU A 325 -1.19 -3.25 -30.54
N PHE A 326 -1.08 -4.37 -29.84
CA PHE A 326 -1.58 -5.66 -30.32
C PHE A 326 -3.12 -5.70 -30.42
N ILE A 327 -3.84 -5.01 -29.55
CA ILE A 327 -5.31 -4.85 -29.66
C ILE A 327 -5.66 -4.09 -30.95
N GLU A 328 -4.97 -2.99 -31.24
CA GLU A 328 -5.16 -2.23 -32.48
C GLU A 328 -4.87 -3.09 -33.72
N PHE A 329 -3.76 -3.84 -33.73
CA PHE A 329 -3.44 -4.77 -34.79
C PHE A 329 -4.48 -5.87 -34.98
N SER A 330 -4.95 -6.48 -33.88
CA SER A 330 -6.01 -7.49 -33.88
C SER A 330 -7.29 -6.96 -34.53
N SER A 331 -7.71 -5.77 -34.14
CA SER A 331 -8.87 -5.09 -34.73
C SER A 331 -8.72 -4.82 -36.23
N LEU A 332 -7.54 -4.33 -36.66
CA LEU A 332 -7.24 -4.10 -38.07
C LEU A 332 -7.25 -5.39 -38.92
N SER A 333 -6.88 -6.51 -38.30
CA SER A 333 -6.92 -7.83 -38.97
C SER A 333 -8.31 -8.49 -38.98
N GLY A 334 -9.33 -7.82 -38.47
CA GLY A 334 -10.71 -8.31 -38.41
C GLY A 334 -11.01 -9.27 -37.27
N ASN A 335 -10.09 -9.42 -36.32
CA ASN A 335 -10.33 -10.19 -35.10
C ASN A 335 -10.94 -9.29 -34.01
N ASN A 336 -12.03 -9.76 -33.41
CA ASN A 336 -12.76 -9.01 -32.34
C ASN A 336 -12.50 -9.61 -30.97
N LEU A 337 -11.22 -9.85 -30.62
CA LEU A 337 -10.85 -10.32 -29.29
C LEU A 337 -11.02 -9.21 -28.26
N THR A 338 -11.54 -9.55 -27.11
CA THR A 338 -11.61 -8.65 -25.97
C THR A 338 -10.22 -8.33 -25.44
N LYS A 339 -10.09 -7.22 -24.70
CA LYS A 339 -8.83 -6.86 -24.04
C LYS A 339 -8.30 -8.00 -23.15
N GLY A 340 -9.16 -8.68 -22.40
CA GLY A 340 -8.77 -9.80 -21.53
C GLY A 340 -8.20 -10.99 -22.32
N GLU A 341 -8.86 -11.38 -23.41
CA GLU A 341 -8.39 -12.47 -24.28
C GLU A 341 -7.02 -12.18 -24.89
N ILE A 342 -6.76 -10.94 -25.30
CA ILE A 342 -5.45 -10.56 -25.83
C ILE A 342 -4.37 -10.62 -24.74
N TYR A 343 -4.66 -10.16 -23.52
CA TYR A 343 -3.73 -10.34 -22.39
C TYR A 343 -3.42 -11.81 -22.14
N ASP A 344 -4.43 -12.66 -22.08
CA ASP A 344 -4.25 -14.09 -21.85
C ASP A 344 -3.45 -14.76 -22.97
N LEU A 345 -3.70 -14.42 -24.24
CA LEU A 345 -2.92 -14.90 -25.37
C LEU A 345 -1.44 -14.50 -25.26
N LEU A 346 -1.16 -13.21 -25.07
CA LEU A 346 0.20 -12.68 -25.05
C LEU A 346 1.00 -13.17 -23.83
N TYR A 347 0.35 -13.24 -22.65
CA TYR A 347 0.99 -13.71 -21.44
C TYR A 347 1.31 -15.21 -21.53
N ASN A 348 0.37 -16.04 -22.03
CA ASN A 348 0.62 -17.46 -22.24
C ASN A 348 1.68 -17.70 -23.33
N GLU A 349 1.75 -16.83 -24.36
CA GLU A 349 2.81 -16.90 -25.37
C GLU A 349 4.19 -16.61 -24.75
N ALA A 350 4.28 -15.68 -23.79
CA ALA A 350 5.53 -15.38 -23.09
C ALA A 350 6.14 -16.60 -22.37
N LEU A 351 5.32 -17.56 -21.93
CA LEU A 351 5.81 -18.80 -21.30
C LEU A 351 6.56 -19.72 -22.26
N LYS A 352 6.37 -19.56 -23.57
CA LYS A 352 7.07 -20.33 -24.60
C LYS A 352 8.42 -19.74 -24.99
N GLY A 353 8.71 -18.52 -24.53
CA GLY A 353 9.98 -17.83 -24.78
C GLY A 353 11.14 -18.48 -24.04
N ASP A 354 12.35 -18.21 -24.54
CA ASP A 354 13.59 -18.59 -23.89
C ASP A 354 13.62 -18.02 -22.47
N SER A 355 14.17 -18.77 -21.53
CA SER A 355 14.15 -18.38 -20.12
C SER A 355 14.90 -17.07 -19.83
N ASP A 356 15.83 -16.65 -20.70
CA ASP A 356 16.57 -15.39 -20.69
C ASP A 356 16.02 -14.34 -21.68
N CYS A 357 14.77 -14.52 -22.16
CA CYS A 357 14.12 -13.69 -23.17
C CYS A 357 14.85 -13.64 -24.52
N GLY A 358 15.64 -14.65 -24.86
CA GLY A 358 16.42 -14.67 -26.09
C GLY A 358 17.39 -13.48 -26.22
N LYS A 359 17.91 -12.99 -25.12
CA LYS A 359 18.81 -11.82 -25.02
C LYS A 359 18.17 -10.49 -25.49
N ILE A 360 16.85 -10.36 -25.40
CA ILE A 360 16.15 -9.10 -25.57
C ILE A 360 15.99 -8.46 -24.21
N VAL A 361 16.20 -7.15 -24.11
CA VAL A 361 15.97 -6.38 -22.87
C VAL A 361 14.96 -5.28 -23.14
N SER A 362 13.94 -5.19 -22.30
CA SER A 362 13.07 -4.03 -22.23
C SER A 362 13.39 -3.23 -20.96
N ILE A 363 13.46 -1.91 -21.07
CA ILE A 363 13.46 -0.97 -19.94
C ILE A 363 12.14 -0.23 -20.01
N ASN A 364 11.38 -0.27 -18.92
CA ASN A 364 10.00 0.20 -18.84
C ASN A 364 9.82 1.54 -18.12
N TYR A 365 10.86 2.36 -18.02
CA TYR A 365 10.84 3.61 -17.26
C TYR A 365 10.09 4.72 -18.00
N PHE A 366 8.83 4.95 -17.60
CA PHE A 366 8.03 6.11 -18.02
C PHE A 366 8.25 7.31 -17.11
N SER A 367 8.64 7.06 -15.87
CA SER A 367 8.93 8.07 -14.85
C SER A 367 10.29 7.82 -14.22
N GLY A 368 10.70 8.69 -13.32
CA GLY A 368 11.87 8.43 -12.49
C GLY A 368 11.74 7.13 -11.69
N GLU A 369 12.87 6.51 -11.39
CA GLU A 369 12.94 5.24 -10.67
C GLU A 369 13.96 5.34 -9.53
N PRO A 370 13.48 5.56 -8.28
CA PRO A 370 14.36 5.77 -7.12
C PRO A 370 15.31 4.62 -6.84
N VAL A 371 14.85 3.36 -7.00
CA VAL A 371 15.66 2.16 -6.73
C VAL A 371 16.93 2.10 -7.60
N THR A 372 16.89 2.69 -8.78
CA THR A 372 18.03 2.74 -9.71
C THR A 372 18.59 4.16 -9.90
N GLY A 373 18.10 5.14 -9.15
CA GLY A 373 18.61 6.51 -9.13
C GLY A 373 18.24 7.38 -10.34
N PHE A 374 17.20 7.02 -11.10
CA PHE A 374 16.74 7.79 -12.25
C PHE A 374 15.68 8.82 -11.85
N LEU A 375 15.84 10.07 -12.29
CA LEU A 375 14.84 11.14 -12.09
C LEU A 375 13.77 11.17 -13.19
N GLN A 376 14.09 10.64 -14.37
CA GLN A 376 13.23 10.51 -15.54
C GLN A 376 13.50 9.17 -16.21
N GLY A 377 12.64 8.75 -17.15
CA GLY A 377 12.83 7.52 -17.89
C GLY A 377 12.53 7.69 -19.38
N ARG A 378 13.02 6.73 -20.17
CA ARG A 378 12.80 6.58 -21.62
C ARG A 378 12.57 5.11 -21.92
N PRO A 379 11.31 4.65 -22.02
CA PRO A 379 11.03 3.24 -22.32
C PRO A 379 11.68 2.80 -23.63
N MET A 380 12.37 1.66 -23.60
CA MET A 380 13.08 1.18 -24.79
C MET A 380 13.18 -0.35 -24.84
N VAL A 381 13.36 -0.89 -26.03
CA VAL A 381 13.65 -2.30 -26.27
C VAL A 381 15.01 -2.41 -26.95
N LEU A 382 15.91 -3.16 -26.33
CA LEU A 382 17.28 -3.38 -26.81
C LEU A 382 17.44 -4.82 -27.31
N ARG A 383 18.07 -4.98 -28.48
CA ARG A 383 18.40 -6.28 -29.06
C ARG A 383 19.66 -6.19 -29.89
N SER A 384 20.34 -7.31 -30.03
CA SER A 384 21.53 -7.45 -30.92
C SER A 384 21.24 -8.42 -32.06
N GLU A 385 22.20 -8.59 -32.96
CA GLU A 385 22.13 -9.58 -34.04
C GLU A 385 21.96 -11.03 -33.52
N ASN A 386 22.45 -11.30 -32.33
CA ASN A 386 22.38 -12.62 -31.68
C ASN A 386 21.15 -12.81 -30.78
N SER A 387 20.20 -11.87 -30.80
CA SER A 387 18.94 -11.99 -30.07
C SER A 387 17.93 -12.86 -30.79
N ASN A 388 17.31 -13.79 -30.11
CA ASN A 388 16.20 -14.59 -30.63
C ASN A 388 14.91 -13.77 -30.60
N PHE A 389 14.69 -12.92 -31.60
CA PHE A 389 13.57 -11.98 -31.66
C PHE A 389 12.32 -12.64 -32.24
N ASN A 390 11.39 -13.02 -31.37
CA ASN A 390 10.07 -13.54 -31.68
C ASN A 390 9.04 -13.03 -30.66
N LEU A 391 7.75 -13.29 -30.90
CA LEU A 391 6.67 -12.78 -30.02
C LEU A 391 6.77 -13.31 -28.59
N ALA A 392 7.12 -14.57 -28.42
CA ALA A 392 7.25 -15.18 -27.10
C ALA A 392 8.34 -14.50 -26.25
N ASN A 393 9.53 -14.31 -26.81
CA ASN A 393 10.63 -13.62 -26.15
C ASN A 393 10.35 -12.12 -25.96
N PHE A 394 9.70 -11.48 -26.92
CA PHE A 394 9.28 -10.09 -26.81
C PHE A 394 8.30 -9.88 -25.65
N MET A 395 7.28 -10.72 -25.51
CA MET A 395 6.33 -10.61 -24.41
C MET A 395 6.96 -10.97 -23.07
N ARG A 396 7.83 -11.97 -23.04
CA ARG A 396 8.53 -12.38 -21.81
C ARG A 396 9.45 -11.27 -21.30
N THR A 397 10.19 -10.57 -22.16
CA THR A 397 11.05 -9.47 -21.74
C THR A 397 10.27 -8.31 -21.13
N HIS A 398 9.07 -8.00 -21.63
CA HIS A 398 8.21 -6.96 -21.05
C HIS A 398 7.66 -7.36 -19.67
N ILE A 399 7.31 -8.63 -19.46
CA ILE A 399 6.92 -9.12 -18.13
C ILE A 399 8.12 -9.09 -17.17
N TYR A 400 9.30 -9.51 -17.62
CA TYR A 400 10.52 -9.45 -16.81
C TYR A 400 10.95 -8.01 -16.50
N SER A 401 10.79 -7.07 -17.44
CA SER A 401 11.04 -5.66 -17.22
C SER A 401 10.17 -5.08 -16.08
N ALA A 402 8.88 -5.48 -16.04
CA ALA A 402 7.96 -5.07 -14.99
C ALA A 402 8.38 -5.56 -13.58
N ILE A 403 9.22 -6.61 -13.51
CA ILE A 403 9.71 -7.22 -12.27
C ILE A 403 11.15 -6.78 -11.93
N ALA A 404 11.92 -6.40 -12.94
CA ALA A 404 13.39 -6.27 -12.84
C ALA A 404 13.84 -5.27 -11.77
N THR A 405 13.21 -4.09 -11.73
CA THR A 405 13.59 -3.06 -10.76
C THR A 405 13.25 -3.47 -9.32
N LEU A 406 12.09 -4.13 -9.12
CA LEU A 406 11.76 -4.70 -7.81
C LEU A 406 12.83 -5.71 -7.39
N LYS A 407 13.28 -6.59 -8.31
CA LYS A 407 14.35 -7.55 -8.00
C LYS A 407 15.64 -6.86 -7.58
N ILE A 408 16.01 -5.74 -8.23
CA ILE A 408 17.20 -4.96 -7.84
C ILE A 408 17.07 -4.47 -6.39
N GLY A 409 15.93 -3.90 -6.01
CA GLY A 409 15.69 -3.50 -4.62
C GLY A 409 15.65 -4.68 -3.64
N MET A 410 15.11 -5.82 -4.04
CA MET A 410 15.07 -7.04 -3.22
C MET A 410 16.44 -7.69 -3.00
N GLU A 411 17.45 -7.41 -3.84
CA GLU A 411 18.82 -7.90 -3.62
C GLU A 411 19.42 -7.38 -2.31
N ILE A 412 19.00 -6.20 -1.85
CA ILE A 412 19.37 -5.66 -0.53
C ILE A 412 18.96 -6.64 0.58
N LEU A 413 17.76 -7.21 0.48
CA LEU A 413 17.27 -8.18 1.47
C LEU A 413 18.05 -9.53 1.38
N GLU A 414 18.49 -9.90 0.18
CA GLU A 414 19.36 -11.07 -0.01
C GLU A 414 20.74 -10.83 0.65
N GLU A 415 21.34 -9.63 0.49
CA GLU A 415 22.60 -9.24 1.14
C GLU A 415 22.49 -9.25 2.68
N GLU A 416 21.33 -8.83 3.21
CA GLU A 416 21.00 -8.85 4.64
C GLU A 416 20.63 -10.26 5.16
N ASN A 417 20.65 -11.26 4.30
CA ASN A 417 20.25 -12.65 4.61
C ASN A 417 18.83 -12.77 5.17
N VAL A 418 17.91 -11.97 4.62
CA VAL A 418 16.49 -12.06 4.95
C VAL A 418 15.89 -13.31 4.30
N ASN A 419 15.32 -14.18 5.12
CA ASN A 419 14.62 -15.36 4.62
C ASN A 419 13.17 -15.02 4.24
N ILE A 420 12.74 -15.47 3.07
CA ILE A 420 11.37 -15.27 2.58
C ILE A 420 10.82 -16.64 2.17
N ASP A 421 9.84 -17.14 2.92
CA ASP A 421 9.27 -18.47 2.68
C ASP A 421 8.16 -18.44 1.62
N LYS A 422 7.43 -17.31 1.53
CA LYS A 422 6.28 -17.15 0.63
C LYS A 422 6.01 -15.68 0.32
N LEU A 423 5.64 -15.42 -0.94
CA LEU A 423 5.14 -14.12 -1.40
C LEU A 423 3.70 -14.24 -1.87
N MET A 424 2.87 -13.27 -1.50
CA MET A 424 1.48 -13.16 -1.95
C MET A 424 1.39 -12.14 -3.06
N GLY A 425 1.09 -12.59 -4.29
CA GLY A 425 0.97 -11.73 -5.46
C GLY A 425 -0.46 -11.21 -5.65
N HIS A 426 -0.60 -9.92 -5.96
CA HIS A 426 -1.86 -9.33 -6.39
C HIS A 426 -1.64 -8.18 -7.39
N GLY A 427 -2.73 -7.72 -8.03
CA GLY A 427 -2.67 -6.68 -9.05
C GLY A 427 -2.70 -7.19 -10.47
N GLY A 428 -2.50 -6.27 -11.43
CA GLY A 428 -2.70 -6.53 -12.87
C GLY A 428 -1.87 -7.66 -13.43
N LEU A 429 -0.60 -7.76 -13.01
CA LEU A 429 0.35 -8.77 -13.47
C LEU A 429 -0.11 -10.21 -13.17
N PHE A 430 -0.91 -10.40 -12.12
CA PHE A 430 -1.37 -11.72 -11.67
C PHE A 430 -2.77 -12.09 -12.19
N LYS A 431 -3.42 -11.25 -13.00
CA LYS A 431 -4.77 -11.52 -13.52
C LYS A 431 -4.81 -12.70 -14.49
N THR A 432 -3.82 -12.80 -15.39
CA THR A 432 -3.67 -14.00 -16.22
C THR A 432 -3.12 -15.13 -15.36
N LYS A 433 -3.95 -16.15 -15.21
CA LYS A 433 -3.70 -17.28 -14.32
C LYS A 433 -2.34 -17.92 -14.57
N TYR A 434 -1.58 -18.18 -13.52
CA TYR A 434 -0.29 -18.87 -13.52
C TYR A 434 0.90 -18.08 -14.07
N VAL A 435 0.73 -17.24 -15.10
CA VAL A 435 1.87 -16.62 -15.82
C VAL A 435 2.67 -15.68 -14.92
N GLY A 436 2.00 -14.67 -14.34
CA GLY A 436 2.67 -13.72 -13.42
C GLY A 436 3.29 -14.43 -12.21
N GLN A 437 2.59 -15.43 -11.65
CA GLN A 437 3.11 -16.22 -10.53
C GLN A 437 4.41 -16.96 -10.89
N LYS A 438 4.41 -17.67 -12.03
CA LYS A 438 5.56 -18.47 -12.47
C LYS A 438 6.80 -17.61 -12.71
N LEU A 439 6.63 -16.53 -13.46
CA LEU A 439 7.75 -15.65 -13.79
C LEU A 439 8.26 -14.88 -12.56
N MET A 440 7.36 -14.46 -11.67
CA MET A 440 7.72 -13.83 -10.40
C MET A 440 8.43 -14.81 -9.46
N ALA A 441 7.94 -16.06 -9.35
CA ALA A 441 8.58 -17.07 -8.51
C ALA A 441 10.02 -17.37 -8.96
N GLY A 442 10.24 -17.46 -10.28
CA GLY A 442 11.59 -17.60 -10.86
C GLY A 442 12.49 -16.40 -10.55
N ALA A 443 11.97 -15.18 -10.72
CA ALA A 443 12.71 -13.94 -10.49
C ALA A 443 13.09 -13.75 -9.00
N MET A 444 12.17 -14.05 -8.08
CA MET A 444 12.36 -13.86 -6.64
C MET A 444 12.95 -15.10 -5.93
N LYS A 445 13.10 -16.22 -6.62
CA LYS A 445 13.55 -17.52 -6.06
C LYS A 445 12.70 -17.99 -4.87
N THR A 446 11.45 -17.58 -4.82
CA THR A 446 10.54 -17.75 -3.68
C THR A 446 9.17 -18.22 -4.19
N PRO A 447 8.48 -19.12 -3.47
CA PRO A 447 7.11 -19.50 -3.81
C PRO A 447 6.18 -18.28 -3.88
N VAL A 448 5.41 -18.16 -4.97
CA VAL A 448 4.43 -17.09 -5.16
C VAL A 448 3.02 -17.66 -5.14
N SER A 449 2.21 -17.12 -4.24
CA SER A 449 0.81 -17.49 -4.06
C SER A 449 -0.13 -16.36 -4.49
N VAL A 450 -1.29 -16.73 -5.02
CA VAL A 450 -2.36 -15.78 -5.36
C VAL A 450 -3.66 -16.30 -4.77
N LEU A 451 -4.43 -15.40 -4.15
CA LEU A 451 -5.76 -15.68 -3.62
C LEU A 451 -6.81 -15.47 -4.71
N SER A 452 -7.80 -16.33 -4.77
CA SER A 452 -8.95 -16.18 -5.68
C SER A 452 -9.80 -14.93 -5.41
N THR A 453 -9.67 -14.36 -4.20
CA THR A 453 -10.44 -13.20 -3.69
C THR A 453 -9.64 -11.90 -3.62
N ALA A 454 -8.46 -11.84 -4.22
CA ALA A 454 -7.54 -10.67 -4.11
C ALA A 454 -8.12 -9.32 -4.63
N GLY A 455 -9.42 -9.24 -4.97
CA GLY A 455 -10.08 -8.05 -5.49
C GLY A 455 -10.65 -7.08 -4.44
N GLU A 456 -10.72 -7.47 -3.17
CA GLU A 456 -11.42 -6.66 -2.16
C GLU A 456 -10.55 -5.60 -1.48
N GLY A 457 -9.23 -5.79 -1.44
CA GLY A 457 -8.25 -4.77 -1.03
C GLY A 457 -8.29 -4.37 0.43
N GLY A 458 -7.75 -3.18 0.72
CA GLY A 458 -7.57 -2.68 2.08
C GLY A 458 -8.86 -2.41 2.84
N ALA A 459 -9.97 -2.08 2.15
CA ALA A 459 -11.27 -1.91 2.81
C ALA A 459 -11.77 -3.21 3.46
N TRP A 460 -11.56 -4.36 2.81
CA TRP A 460 -11.84 -5.66 3.40
C TRP A 460 -10.82 -5.98 4.51
N GLY A 461 -9.55 -5.68 4.29
CA GLY A 461 -8.50 -5.88 5.29
C GLY A 461 -8.78 -5.15 6.61
N ILE A 462 -9.25 -3.89 6.55
CA ILE A 462 -9.60 -3.15 7.77
C ILE A 462 -10.92 -3.65 8.38
N ALA A 463 -11.88 -4.16 7.59
CA ALA A 463 -13.07 -4.82 8.13
C ALA A 463 -12.69 -6.11 8.90
N VAL A 464 -11.71 -6.88 8.40
CA VAL A 464 -11.15 -8.04 9.09
C VAL A 464 -10.45 -7.64 10.38
N LEU A 465 -9.68 -6.54 10.40
CA LEU A 465 -9.07 -6.01 11.62
C LEU A 465 -10.13 -5.53 12.63
N ALA A 466 -11.22 -4.94 12.17
CA ALA A 466 -12.36 -4.59 13.03
C ALA A 466 -13.01 -5.84 13.65
N SER A 467 -13.18 -6.91 12.87
CA SER A 467 -13.65 -8.20 13.37
C SER A 467 -12.66 -8.84 14.36
N TYR A 468 -11.36 -8.74 14.09
CA TYR A 468 -10.30 -9.20 14.98
C TYR A 468 -10.32 -8.46 16.33
N ALA A 469 -10.50 -7.14 16.33
CA ALA A 469 -10.64 -6.34 17.54
C ALA A 469 -11.91 -6.69 18.35
N LYS A 470 -13.01 -7.05 17.66
CA LYS A 470 -14.25 -7.54 18.28
C LYS A 470 -14.03 -8.88 18.97
N ASN A 471 -13.38 -9.82 18.29
CA ASN A 471 -13.12 -11.17 18.81
C ASN A 471 -11.96 -11.84 18.07
N ASN A 472 -10.81 -11.89 18.70
CA ASN A 472 -9.61 -12.57 18.16
C ASN A 472 -9.55 -14.06 18.50
N PHE A 473 -10.53 -14.61 19.21
CA PHE A 473 -10.56 -16.01 19.66
C PHE A 473 -9.33 -16.44 20.49
N GLY A 474 -8.63 -15.49 21.11
CA GLY A 474 -7.37 -15.74 21.83
C GLY A 474 -6.18 -16.06 20.92
N LEU A 475 -6.28 -15.78 19.62
CA LEU A 475 -5.23 -16.04 18.62
C LEU A 475 -4.46 -14.76 18.29
N PRO A 476 -3.14 -14.83 18.06
CA PRO A 476 -2.42 -13.75 17.41
C PRO A 476 -2.94 -13.55 15.96
N LEU A 477 -2.71 -12.36 15.40
CA LEU A 477 -3.30 -11.97 14.10
C LEU A 477 -2.95 -12.96 12.99
N GLU A 478 -1.72 -13.43 12.92
CA GLU A 478 -1.26 -14.37 11.89
C GLU A 478 -2.05 -15.68 11.91
N GLU A 479 -2.24 -16.22 13.12
CA GLU A 479 -3.00 -17.45 13.31
C GLU A 479 -4.51 -17.24 13.09
N PHE A 480 -5.04 -16.08 13.49
CA PHE A 480 -6.42 -15.70 13.21
C PHE A 480 -6.68 -15.64 11.71
N LEU A 481 -5.80 -15.00 10.94
CA LEU A 481 -5.90 -14.95 9.49
C LEU A 481 -5.85 -16.36 8.89
N ASP A 482 -4.84 -17.16 9.22
CA ASP A 482 -4.69 -18.51 8.67
C ASP A 482 -5.87 -19.43 9.02
N LYS A 483 -6.28 -19.48 10.30
CA LYS A 483 -7.23 -20.48 10.81
C LYS A 483 -8.69 -20.07 10.66
N LYS A 484 -9.00 -18.76 10.70
CA LYS A 484 -10.39 -18.27 10.69
C LYS A 484 -10.75 -17.61 9.37
N VAL A 485 -9.89 -16.74 8.85
CA VAL A 485 -10.21 -15.93 7.68
C VAL A 485 -9.92 -16.70 6.39
N PHE A 486 -8.69 -17.17 6.21
CA PHE A 486 -8.23 -17.74 4.94
C PHE A 486 -8.36 -19.27 4.81
N SER A 487 -8.73 -19.97 5.86
CA SER A 487 -8.86 -21.44 5.86
C SER A 487 -9.83 -22.01 4.81
N LYS A 488 -10.78 -21.19 4.35
CA LYS A 488 -11.80 -21.56 3.36
C LYS A 488 -11.50 -21.15 1.92
N TYR A 489 -10.42 -20.34 1.70
CA TYR A 489 -10.08 -19.84 0.38
C TYR A 489 -9.07 -20.74 -0.32
N GLU A 490 -9.27 -20.94 -1.62
CA GLU A 490 -8.27 -21.61 -2.45
C GLU A 490 -7.09 -20.69 -2.71
N ILE A 491 -5.89 -21.17 -2.40
CA ILE A 491 -4.63 -20.50 -2.64
C ILE A 491 -3.90 -21.25 -3.74
N SER A 492 -3.67 -20.58 -4.87
CA SER A 492 -2.80 -21.11 -5.92
C SER A 492 -1.36 -20.73 -5.60
N THR A 493 -0.47 -21.72 -5.46
CA THR A 493 0.96 -21.49 -5.20
C THR A 493 1.80 -22.08 -6.32
N VAL A 494 2.75 -21.29 -6.83
CA VAL A 494 3.73 -21.71 -7.83
C VAL A 494 5.13 -21.65 -7.22
N LEU A 495 5.84 -22.77 -7.30
CA LEU A 495 7.25 -22.87 -6.83
C LEU A 495 8.21 -22.33 -7.90
N PRO A 496 9.38 -21.83 -7.50
CA PRO A 496 10.43 -21.43 -8.44
C PRO A 496 10.86 -22.61 -9.32
N ASP A 497 10.84 -22.41 -10.64
CA ASP A 497 11.42 -23.35 -11.60
C ASP A 497 12.89 -23.01 -11.85
N ILE A 498 13.78 -23.97 -11.82
CA ILE A 498 15.24 -23.73 -11.93
C ILE A 498 15.65 -23.13 -13.27
N ASN A 499 14.93 -23.44 -14.35
CA ASN A 499 15.21 -22.85 -15.67
C ASN A 499 14.82 -21.37 -15.71
N ASP A 500 13.67 -21.03 -15.09
CA ASP A 500 13.24 -19.64 -14.97
C ASP A 500 14.15 -18.84 -14.03
N VAL A 501 14.61 -19.43 -12.92
CA VAL A 501 15.59 -18.82 -12.02
C VAL A 501 16.89 -18.52 -12.78
N ASN A 502 17.49 -19.52 -13.43
CA ASN A 502 18.76 -19.35 -14.18
C ASN A 502 18.60 -18.40 -15.38
N GLY A 503 17.42 -18.42 -16.02
CA GLY A 503 17.11 -17.53 -17.13
C GLY A 503 16.99 -16.08 -16.68
N PHE A 504 16.24 -15.86 -15.60
CA PHE A 504 16.10 -14.51 -15.03
C PHE A 504 17.44 -13.93 -14.53
N GLU A 505 18.30 -14.73 -13.94
CA GLU A 505 19.66 -14.30 -13.54
C GLU A 505 20.49 -13.76 -14.71
N LYS A 506 20.41 -14.43 -15.87
CA LYS A 506 21.04 -13.94 -17.11
C LYS A 506 20.39 -12.65 -17.60
N TYR A 507 19.05 -12.60 -17.56
CA TYR A 507 18.28 -11.44 -17.96
C TYR A 507 18.59 -10.22 -17.08
N ILE A 508 18.52 -10.34 -15.75
CA ILE A 508 18.76 -9.21 -14.83
C ILE A 508 20.21 -8.68 -14.93
N THR A 509 21.17 -9.57 -15.19
CA THR A 509 22.54 -9.15 -15.43
C THR A 509 22.65 -8.28 -16.68
N LEU A 510 21.96 -8.63 -17.76
CA LEU A 510 21.93 -7.84 -18.98
C LEU A 510 21.12 -6.55 -18.80
N TYR A 511 19.98 -6.62 -18.08
CA TYR A 511 19.16 -5.46 -17.73
C TYR A 511 19.96 -4.39 -16.99
N LYS A 512 20.69 -4.77 -15.92
CA LYS A 512 21.56 -3.84 -15.17
C LYS A 512 22.61 -3.16 -16.03
N LYS A 513 23.23 -3.90 -16.96
CA LYS A 513 24.18 -3.31 -17.94
C LYS A 513 23.49 -2.32 -18.87
N SER A 514 22.24 -2.59 -19.24
CA SER A 514 21.46 -1.76 -20.16
C SER A 514 21.01 -0.43 -19.53
N LEU A 515 21.03 -0.29 -18.19
CA LEU A 515 20.74 0.97 -17.51
C LEU A 515 21.74 2.09 -17.89
N ALA A 516 22.94 1.76 -18.37
CA ALA A 516 23.87 2.76 -18.93
C ALA A 516 23.31 3.39 -20.23
N VAL A 517 22.57 2.61 -21.04
CA VAL A 517 21.90 3.12 -22.24
C VAL A 517 20.72 4.00 -21.85
N GLU A 518 19.94 3.59 -20.86
CA GLU A 518 18.84 4.39 -20.29
C GLU A 518 19.35 5.74 -19.78
N LYS A 519 20.46 5.74 -19.04
CA LYS A 519 21.09 6.97 -18.57
C LYS A 519 21.46 7.89 -19.72
N SER A 520 22.09 7.36 -20.77
CA SER A 520 22.45 8.14 -21.94
C SER A 520 21.21 8.67 -22.69
N ALA A 521 20.13 7.89 -22.77
CA ALA A 521 18.89 8.34 -23.38
C ALA A 521 18.24 9.50 -22.58
N VAL A 522 18.19 9.39 -21.26
CA VAL A 522 17.65 10.46 -20.39
C VAL A 522 18.48 11.75 -20.50
N GLU A 523 19.79 11.65 -20.60
CA GLU A 523 20.68 12.79 -20.69
C GLU A 523 20.66 13.50 -22.06
N ASN A 524 20.27 12.80 -23.16
CA ASN A 524 20.41 13.32 -24.53
C ASN A 524 19.09 13.45 -25.30
N ILE A 525 17.99 12.88 -24.81
CA ILE A 525 16.66 12.91 -25.44
C ILE A 525 15.63 13.50 -24.47
#